data_d791494d8fddfa46aef52a7f5e230a57
#
_entry.id   d791494d8fddfa46aef52a7f5e230a57
#
_cell.length_a   1.000
_cell.length_b   1.000
_cell.length_c   1.000
_cell.angle_alpha   90.00
_cell.angle_beta   90.00
_cell.angle_gamma   90.00
#
_symmetry.space_group_name_H-M   'P 1'
#
loop_
_entity.id
_entity.type
_entity.pdbx_description
1 polymer ?
#
loop_
_entity_poly.entity_id
_entity_poly.type
_entity_poly.pdbx_seq_one_letter_code
_entity_poly.pdbx_strand_id
1 'polypeptide(L)'
;MVAAGCSLPAWSDATRCMASQRPARKWGATDAALVLAAAAIVPKWSRWLNERQTERKRVEGEDGEEEEWVLYRPTSGVHLAQGFGTTFGYLALLDLLVARRAVDQTSRFFILHTLANIAITIAATPDAVRSLTRPFHEPIGKMSILPVYLIAGLFTYHLSVFSNVPRDEWVHHILFGGGIGGVGLVNPASPLGNALAFFICGLPGGIDYGMLAAVKEGLLSSEREKFLNTKLNVWMRAPGLTMVAYAIYISWRHHKPAPLSGPASTLVST
;
A
#
# COMPACT_ATOMS: atom_id res chain seq x y z
N MET A 1 -16.56 4.43 45.23
CA MET A 1 -17.20 5.11 44.08
C MET A 1 -16.78 4.34 42.83
N VAL A 2 -17.70 3.54 42.28
CA VAL A 2 -17.45 2.63 41.16
C VAL A 2 -17.61 3.46 39.87
N ALA A 3 -16.58 3.52 39.05
CA ALA A 3 -16.64 4.16 37.74
C ALA A 3 -17.57 3.33 36.84
N ALA A 4 -18.63 3.96 36.39
CA ALA A 4 -19.62 3.39 35.48
C ALA A 4 -18.96 2.93 34.19
N GLY A 5 -19.25 1.67 33.80
CA GLY A 5 -18.72 1.04 32.62
C GLY A 5 -19.10 1.78 31.33
N CYS A 6 -18.10 2.17 30.58
CA CYS A 6 -18.23 2.60 29.21
C CYS A 6 -18.29 1.32 28.35
N SER A 7 -19.47 0.92 27.89
CA SER A 7 -19.64 -0.11 26.88
C SER A 7 -19.01 0.38 25.58
N LEU A 8 -18.16 -0.45 24.98
CA LEU A 8 -17.39 -0.13 23.77
C LEU A 8 -18.35 0.19 22.59
N PRO A 9 -18.45 1.44 22.16
CA PRO A 9 -19.12 1.81 20.93
C PRO A 9 -18.15 1.78 19.76
N ALA A 10 -18.71 1.77 18.55
CA ALA A 10 -17.97 1.86 17.30
C ALA A 10 -16.90 2.98 17.32
N TRP A 11 -15.85 2.85 16.52
CA TRP A 11 -14.69 3.77 16.47
C TRP A 11 -15.02 5.28 16.58
N SER A 12 -16.23 5.68 16.13
CA SER A 12 -16.70 7.07 16.22
C SER A 12 -16.94 7.57 17.64
N ASP A 13 -17.25 6.68 18.61
CA ASP A 13 -17.65 7.05 19.95
C ASP A 13 -16.57 6.81 21.02
N ALA A 14 -15.69 5.81 20.81
CA ALA A 14 -14.51 5.60 21.67
C ALA A 14 -13.57 6.82 21.67
N THR A 15 -13.61 7.62 20.62
CA THR A 15 -12.78 8.83 20.47
C THR A 15 -13.29 10.02 21.30
N ARG A 16 -14.52 10.04 21.74
CA ARG A 16 -15.06 11.10 22.63
C ARG A 16 -14.68 10.92 24.09
N CYS A 17 -14.45 9.67 24.52
CA CYS A 17 -14.18 9.37 25.93
C CYS A 17 -12.70 9.50 26.33
N MET A 18 -11.75 9.52 25.34
CA MET A 18 -10.31 9.62 25.56
C MET A 18 -9.70 10.89 25.00
N ALA A 19 -10.45 11.97 24.90
CA ALA A 19 -9.85 13.29 24.66
C ALA A 19 -9.04 13.69 25.90
N SER A 20 -7.93 13.02 26.12
CA SER A 20 -6.82 13.51 26.95
C SER A 20 -6.46 14.88 26.35
N GLN A 21 -6.63 15.93 27.14
CA GLN A 21 -6.34 17.31 26.79
C GLN A 21 -4.84 17.55 26.59
N ARG A 22 -4.21 16.77 25.72
CA ARG A 22 -2.86 17.11 25.27
C ARG A 22 -2.99 18.25 24.27
N PRO A 23 -2.18 19.30 24.41
CA PRO A 23 -2.18 20.39 23.43
C PRO A 23 -1.87 19.81 22.04
N ALA A 24 -2.57 20.30 21.01
CA ALA A 24 -2.33 19.91 19.65
C ALA A 24 -0.82 20.04 19.34
N ARG A 25 -0.24 18.99 18.79
CA ARG A 25 1.18 18.99 18.43
C ARG A 25 1.43 20.08 17.37
N LYS A 26 2.47 20.86 17.58
CA LYS A 26 2.97 21.77 16.54
C LYS A 26 3.86 20.97 15.58
N TRP A 27 3.34 20.63 14.42
CA TRP A 27 4.10 20.06 13.31
C TRP A 27 5.06 21.15 12.77
N GLY A 28 6.33 20.84 12.62
CA GLY A 28 7.35 21.80 12.25
C GLY A 28 8.17 21.40 11.03
N ALA A 29 9.08 22.28 10.64
CA ALA A 29 9.97 22.06 9.49
C ALA A 29 10.78 20.75 9.60
N THR A 30 11.17 20.35 10.81
CA THR A 30 11.89 19.09 11.05
C THR A 30 11.04 17.87 10.67
N ASP A 31 9.74 17.89 10.97
CA ASP A 31 8.85 16.78 10.62
C ASP A 31 8.68 16.69 9.10
N ALA A 32 8.49 17.83 8.44
CA ALA A 32 8.44 17.91 6.98
C ALA A 32 9.74 17.41 6.33
N ALA A 33 10.90 17.82 6.86
CA ALA A 33 12.19 17.37 6.37
C ALA A 33 12.38 15.86 6.50
N LEU A 34 11.96 15.25 7.62
CA LEU A 34 12.00 13.80 7.82
C LEU A 34 11.11 13.06 6.83
N VAL A 35 9.91 13.56 6.58
CA VAL A 35 8.98 12.97 5.58
C VAL A 35 9.56 13.08 4.18
N LEU A 36 10.10 14.22 3.80
CA LEU A 36 10.73 14.42 2.49
C LEU A 36 11.97 13.53 2.31
N ALA A 37 12.81 13.41 3.33
CA ALA A 37 13.97 12.52 3.31
C ALA A 37 13.56 11.05 3.14
N ALA A 38 12.54 10.61 3.88
CA ALA A 38 12.00 9.27 3.77
C ALA A 38 11.39 9.01 2.38
N ALA A 39 10.70 9.98 1.79
CA ALA A 39 10.14 9.88 0.45
C ALA A 39 11.24 9.83 -0.63
N ALA A 40 12.33 10.58 -0.47
CA ALA A 40 13.42 10.67 -1.45
C ALA A 40 14.21 9.37 -1.63
N ILE A 41 14.21 8.47 -0.65
CA ILE A 41 14.89 7.17 -0.78
C ILE A 41 14.08 6.14 -1.57
N VAL A 42 12.76 6.28 -1.65
CA VAL A 42 11.84 5.28 -2.23
C VAL A 42 12.20 4.90 -3.67
N PRO A 43 12.51 5.82 -4.60
CA PRO A 43 12.84 5.44 -5.98
C PRO A 43 14.14 4.61 -6.09
N LYS A 44 15.14 4.90 -5.25
CA LYS A 44 16.40 4.15 -5.21
C LYS A 44 16.18 2.78 -4.58
N TRP A 45 15.39 2.71 -3.52
CA TRP A 45 15.03 1.45 -2.86
C TRP A 45 14.21 0.55 -3.79
N SER A 46 13.24 1.10 -4.51
CA SER A 46 12.46 0.37 -5.52
C SER A 46 13.36 -0.27 -6.58
N ARG A 47 14.29 0.50 -7.16
CA ARG A 47 15.27 -0.03 -8.14
C ARG A 47 16.14 -1.13 -7.54
N TRP A 48 16.70 -0.91 -6.35
CA TRP A 48 17.54 -1.88 -5.66
C TRP A 48 16.83 -3.21 -5.41
N LEU A 49 15.54 -3.19 -4.99
CA LEU A 49 14.74 -4.40 -4.81
C LEU A 49 14.47 -5.10 -6.15
N ASN A 50 14.08 -4.36 -7.17
CA ASN A 50 13.81 -4.91 -8.49
C ASN A 50 15.05 -5.60 -9.08
N GLU A 51 16.22 -4.98 -8.99
CA GLU A 51 17.48 -5.55 -9.46
C GLU A 51 17.85 -6.87 -8.77
N ARG A 52 17.57 -6.98 -7.47
CA ARG A 52 17.86 -8.18 -6.68
C ARG A 52 16.84 -9.29 -6.85
N GLN A 53 15.62 -8.95 -7.21
CA GLN A 53 14.48 -9.87 -7.32
C GLN A 53 14.03 -10.02 -8.78
N THR A 54 14.98 -9.92 -9.71
CA THR A 54 14.74 -10.09 -11.13
C THR A 54 14.87 -11.55 -11.51
N GLU A 55 13.81 -12.12 -12.07
CA GLU A 55 13.84 -13.39 -12.78
C GLU A 55 13.75 -13.12 -14.28
N ARG A 56 14.66 -13.69 -15.06
CA ARG A 56 14.63 -13.64 -16.52
C ARG A 56 14.20 -15.00 -17.04
N LYS A 57 13.24 -15.03 -17.91
CA LYS A 57 12.70 -16.24 -18.51
C LYS A 57 12.66 -16.07 -20.01
N ARG A 58 13.24 -17.02 -20.75
CA ARG A 58 13.08 -17.11 -22.19
C ARG A 58 11.88 -17.98 -22.48
N VAL A 59 11.03 -17.53 -23.35
CA VAL A 59 9.83 -18.23 -23.79
C VAL A 59 9.83 -18.20 -25.31
N GLU A 60 9.51 -19.33 -25.91
CA GLU A 60 9.30 -19.42 -27.35
C GLU A 60 8.00 -18.70 -27.71
N GLY A 61 8.08 -17.62 -28.49
CA GLY A 61 6.95 -16.85 -28.98
C GLY A 61 6.10 -17.62 -30.00
N GLU A 62 4.95 -17.08 -30.35
CA GLU A 62 4.05 -17.71 -31.35
C GLU A 62 4.70 -17.85 -32.72
N ASP A 63 5.68 -17.01 -33.04
CA ASP A 63 6.43 -16.99 -34.31
C ASP A 63 7.72 -17.82 -34.26
N GLY A 64 7.96 -18.60 -33.17
CA GLY A 64 9.17 -19.38 -32.97
C GLY A 64 10.41 -18.53 -32.58
N GLU A 65 10.24 -17.25 -32.32
CA GLU A 65 11.30 -16.38 -31.78
C GLU A 65 11.40 -16.49 -30.25
N GLU A 66 12.64 -16.43 -29.72
CA GLU A 66 12.86 -16.41 -28.27
C GLU A 66 12.54 -15.04 -27.70
N GLU A 67 11.48 -14.92 -26.91
CA GLU A 67 11.18 -13.73 -26.12
C GLU A 67 11.79 -13.81 -24.70
N GLU A 68 12.49 -12.75 -24.26
CA GLU A 68 12.99 -12.63 -22.89
C GLU A 68 11.96 -11.91 -22.00
N TRP A 69 11.39 -12.65 -21.04
CA TRP A 69 10.49 -12.10 -20.04
C TRP A 69 11.25 -11.74 -18.77
N VAL A 70 11.03 -10.53 -18.28
CA VAL A 70 11.63 -10.02 -17.03
C VAL A 70 10.56 -9.90 -15.97
N LEU A 71 10.66 -10.71 -14.92
CA LEU A 71 9.76 -10.72 -13.80
C LEU A 71 10.47 -10.16 -12.56
N TYR A 72 9.84 -9.23 -11.85
CA TYR A 72 10.28 -8.79 -10.54
C TYR A 72 9.47 -9.50 -9.46
N ARG A 73 10.04 -10.53 -8.85
CA ARG A 73 9.38 -11.29 -7.79
C ARG A 73 10.39 -11.94 -6.85
N PRO A 74 9.99 -12.24 -5.61
CA PRO A 74 10.84 -13.05 -4.73
C PRO A 74 10.93 -14.48 -5.27
N THR A 75 12.14 -14.90 -5.62
CA THR A 75 12.41 -16.27 -6.08
C THR A 75 12.96 -17.16 -4.96
N SER A 76 13.16 -16.63 -3.77
CA SER A 76 13.69 -17.34 -2.61
C SER A 76 13.21 -16.75 -1.29
N GLY A 77 13.33 -17.52 -0.21
CA GLY A 77 13.07 -17.04 1.15
C GLY A 77 13.97 -15.86 1.56
N VAL A 78 15.19 -15.80 1.01
CA VAL A 78 16.11 -14.65 1.22
C VAL A 78 15.55 -13.39 0.60
N HIS A 79 15.00 -13.45 -0.60
CA HIS A 79 14.37 -12.29 -1.25
C HIS A 79 13.14 -11.81 -0.48
N LEU A 80 12.31 -12.74 0.00
CA LEU A 80 11.18 -12.39 0.87
C LEU A 80 11.65 -11.72 2.16
N ALA A 81 12.67 -12.28 2.81
CA ALA A 81 13.23 -11.70 4.04
C ALA A 81 13.83 -10.31 3.79
N GLN A 82 14.50 -10.08 2.67
CA GLN A 82 15.01 -8.76 2.29
C GLN A 82 13.88 -7.75 2.05
N GLY A 83 12.85 -8.14 1.28
CA GLY A 83 11.71 -7.29 1.00
C GLY A 83 10.96 -6.90 2.28
N PHE A 84 10.56 -7.88 3.08
CA PHE A 84 9.87 -7.64 4.35
C PHE A 84 10.77 -6.93 5.37
N GLY A 85 12.02 -7.36 5.54
CA GLY A 85 12.96 -6.77 6.50
C GLY A 85 13.23 -5.29 6.22
N THR A 86 13.47 -4.93 4.97
CA THR A 86 13.66 -3.52 4.59
C THR A 86 12.38 -2.70 4.75
N THR A 87 11.21 -3.28 4.44
CA THR A 87 9.91 -2.62 4.63
C THR A 87 9.61 -2.40 6.10
N PHE A 88 9.80 -3.41 6.95
CA PHE A 88 9.64 -3.27 8.40
C PHE A 88 10.59 -2.24 8.99
N GLY A 89 11.86 -2.26 8.58
CA GLY A 89 12.83 -1.26 9.01
C GLY A 89 12.42 0.17 8.60
N TYR A 90 11.92 0.34 7.40
CA TYR A 90 11.41 1.62 6.92
C TYR A 90 10.18 2.08 7.72
N LEU A 91 9.20 1.21 7.95
CA LEU A 91 8.00 1.51 8.74
C LEU A 91 8.35 1.80 10.19
N ALA A 92 9.25 1.02 10.79
CA ALA A 92 9.72 1.24 12.16
C ALA A 92 10.43 2.60 12.30
N LEU A 93 11.22 2.99 11.30
CA LEU A 93 11.89 4.29 11.28
C LEU A 93 10.87 5.43 11.18
N LEU A 94 9.89 5.33 10.28
CA LEU A 94 8.80 6.32 10.15
C LEU A 94 7.97 6.41 11.43
N ASP A 95 7.67 5.28 12.04
CA ASP A 95 6.94 5.23 13.30
C ASP A 95 7.74 5.91 14.42
N LEU A 96 9.00 5.54 14.59
CA LEU A 96 9.87 6.08 15.64
C LEU A 96 10.11 7.57 15.50
N LEU A 97 10.42 8.04 14.29
CA LEU A 97 10.83 9.43 14.05
C LEU A 97 9.66 10.39 13.92
N VAL A 98 8.52 9.92 13.40
CA VAL A 98 7.38 10.77 13.05
C VAL A 98 6.11 10.34 13.79
N ALA A 99 5.61 9.14 13.55
CA ALA A 99 4.26 8.75 13.97
C ALA A 99 4.09 8.65 15.49
N ARG A 100 5.10 8.18 16.24
CA ARG A 100 5.06 8.10 17.72
C ARG A 100 4.92 9.46 18.42
N ARG A 101 5.11 10.55 17.71
CA ARG A 101 4.92 11.88 18.26
C ARG A 101 3.46 12.34 18.23
N ALA A 102 2.55 11.53 17.67
CA ALA A 102 1.13 11.78 17.62
C ALA A 102 0.48 11.95 19.00
N VAL A 103 -0.65 12.63 19.06
CA VAL A 103 -1.39 12.89 20.31
C VAL A 103 -1.91 11.62 20.98
N ASP A 104 -2.27 10.61 20.18
CA ASP A 104 -2.75 9.31 20.65
C ASP A 104 -2.38 8.16 19.71
N GLN A 105 -2.74 6.93 20.07
CA GLN A 105 -2.44 5.74 19.27
C GLN A 105 -3.20 5.72 17.94
N THR A 106 -4.42 6.27 17.89
CA THR A 106 -5.23 6.34 16.67
C THR A 106 -4.63 7.33 15.67
N SER A 107 -4.20 8.51 16.15
CA SER A 107 -3.47 9.48 15.33
C SER A 107 -2.15 8.89 14.81
N ARG A 108 -1.40 8.19 15.66
CA ARG A 108 -0.17 7.47 15.28
C ARG A 108 -0.43 6.47 14.16
N PHE A 109 -1.52 5.69 14.27
CA PHE A 109 -1.94 4.74 13.24
C PHE A 109 -2.22 5.44 11.90
N PHE A 110 -2.98 6.53 11.90
CA PHE A 110 -3.30 7.28 10.69
C PHE A 110 -2.08 7.97 10.07
N ILE A 111 -1.19 8.53 10.88
CA ILE A 111 0.05 9.13 10.40
C ILE A 111 0.93 8.08 9.72
N LEU A 112 1.10 6.90 10.33
CA LEU A 112 1.91 5.83 9.74
C LEU A 112 1.32 5.34 8.41
N HIS A 113 -0.02 5.20 8.31
CA HIS A 113 -0.69 4.90 7.04
C HIS A 113 -0.44 5.98 5.99
N THR A 114 -0.55 7.25 6.36
CA THR A 114 -0.26 8.37 5.46
C THR A 114 1.14 8.26 4.87
N LEU A 115 2.14 8.05 5.74
CA LEU A 115 3.55 7.97 5.32
C LEU A 115 3.83 6.75 4.44
N ALA A 116 3.27 5.59 4.80
CA ALA A 116 3.38 4.38 4.00
C ALA A 116 2.70 4.55 2.62
N ASN A 117 1.52 5.17 2.58
CA ASN A 117 0.79 5.42 1.33
C ASN A 117 1.49 6.45 0.44
N ILE A 118 2.20 7.42 0.99
CA ILE A 118 3.11 8.29 0.23
C ILE A 118 4.21 7.45 -0.45
N ALA A 119 4.83 6.53 0.28
CA ALA A 119 5.86 5.66 -0.29
C ALA A 119 5.29 4.72 -1.37
N ILE A 120 4.09 4.16 -1.16
CA ILE A 120 3.37 3.36 -2.16
C ILE A 120 3.08 4.20 -3.40
N THR A 121 2.58 5.42 -3.23
CA THR A 121 2.32 6.37 -4.33
C THR A 121 3.57 6.58 -5.18
N ILE A 122 4.69 6.93 -4.54
CA ILE A 122 5.95 7.19 -5.23
C ILE A 122 6.44 5.96 -5.98
N ALA A 123 6.40 4.78 -5.34
CA ALA A 123 6.88 3.53 -5.93
C ALA A 123 5.97 3.02 -7.06
N ALA A 124 4.66 3.26 -6.97
CA ALA A 124 3.67 2.79 -7.94
C ALA A 124 3.47 3.75 -9.12
N THR A 125 3.79 5.05 -8.96
CA THR A 125 3.54 6.07 -9.99
C THR A 125 4.10 5.72 -11.37
N PRO A 126 5.36 5.25 -11.53
CA PRO A 126 5.89 4.94 -12.86
C PRO A 126 5.06 3.87 -13.59
N ASP A 127 4.64 2.84 -12.85
CA ASP A 127 3.84 1.74 -13.39
C ASP A 127 2.40 2.18 -13.65
N ALA A 128 1.81 2.98 -12.77
CA ALA A 128 0.48 3.54 -12.95
C ALA A 128 0.39 4.43 -14.21
N VAL A 129 1.36 5.34 -14.37
CA VAL A 129 1.43 6.20 -15.56
C VAL A 129 1.57 5.36 -16.84
N ARG A 130 2.48 4.38 -16.83
CA ARG A 130 2.73 3.50 -17.96
C ARG A 130 1.48 2.71 -18.33
N SER A 131 0.83 2.10 -17.36
CA SER A 131 -0.39 1.30 -17.54
C SER A 131 -1.56 2.11 -18.12
N LEU A 132 -1.69 3.37 -17.72
CA LEU A 132 -2.77 4.24 -18.20
C LEU A 132 -2.48 4.85 -19.57
N THR A 133 -1.19 5.07 -19.89
CA THR A 133 -0.80 5.67 -21.18
C THR A 133 -0.56 4.63 -22.28
N ARG A 134 -0.23 3.38 -21.90
CA ARG A 134 0.09 2.30 -22.84
C ARG A 134 -0.52 0.97 -22.40
N PRO A 135 -1.85 0.88 -22.19
CA PRO A 135 -2.50 -0.28 -21.57
C PRO A 135 -2.32 -1.58 -22.37
N PHE A 136 -2.01 -1.52 -23.65
CA PHE A 136 -1.89 -2.68 -24.55
C PHE A 136 -0.45 -3.06 -24.91
N HIS A 137 0.56 -2.32 -24.43
CA HIS A 137 1.96 -2.51 -24.87
C HIS A 137 2.89 -2.95 -23.75
N GLU A 138 2.40 -3.08 -22.54
CA GLU A 138 3.26 -3.43 -21.42
C GLU A 138 3.28 -4.93 -21.17
N PRO A 139 4.45 -5.56 -21.19
CA PRO A 139 4.58 -6.98 -20.93
C PRO A 139 4.17 -7.28 -19.48
N ILE A 140 3.41 -8.35 -19.30
CA ILE A 140 3.08 -8.91 -18.01
C ILE A 140 4.37 -9.22 -17.27
N GLY A 141 4.49 -8.79 -16.02
CA GLY A 141 5.63 -9.11 -15.14
C GLY A 141 6.65 -8.00 -14.91
N LYS A 142 6.67 -6.92 -15.71
CA LYS A 142 7.57 -5.77 -15.50
C LYS A 142 6.97 -4.72 -14.58
N MET A 143 6.60 -5.06 -13.36
CA MET A 143 6.12 -4.10 -12.37
C MET A 143 7.12 -3.95 -11.21
N SER A 144 7.18 -2.77 -10.59
CA SER A 144 7.94 -2.61 -9.35
C SER A 144 7.35 -3.49 -8.23
N ILE A 145 8.19 -4.26 -7.55
CA ILE A 145 7.74 -5.14 -6.45
C ILE A 145 7.55 -4.39 -5.12
N LEU A 146 8.16 -3.21 -4.97
CA LEU A 146 8.14 -2.46 -3.71
C LEU A 146 6.73 -2.10 -3.22
N PRO A 147 5.76 -1.66 -4.08
CA PRO A 147 4.41 -1.36 -3.60
C PRO A 147 3.74 -2.53 -2.90
N VAL A 148 3.92 -3.75 -3.41
CA VAL A 148 3.35 -4.97 -2.81
C VAL A 148 3.97 -5.25 -1.45
N TYR A 149 5.31 -5.11 -1.31
CA TYR A 149 5.98 -5.24 -0.01
C TYR A 149 5.56 -4.17 0.98
N LEU A 150 5.36 -2.92 0.53
CA LEU A 150 4.88 -1.84 1.41
C LEU A 150 3.48 -2.13 1.94
N ILE A 151 2.56 -2.60 1.08
CA ILE A 151 1.19 -2.97 1.49
C ILE A 151 1.23 -4.14 2.47
N ALA A 152 1.85 -5.25 2.10
CA ALA A 152 1.93 -6.44 2.95
C ALA A 152 2.68 -6.15 4.26
N GLY A 153 3.77 -5.38 4.19
CA GLY A 153 4.56 -4.97 5.34
C GLY A 153 3.79 -4.04 6.28
N LEU A 154 3.02 -3.09 5.76
CA LEU A 154 2.19 -2.19 6.56
C LEU A 154 1.15 -2.98 7.35
N PHE A 155 0.44 -3.89 6.69
CA PHE A 155 -0.55 -4.75 7.35
C PHE A 155 0.08 -5.61 8.45
N THR A 156 1.20 -6.26 8.16
CA THR A 156 1.90 -7.09 9.14
C THR A 156 2.47 -6.25 10.29
N TYR A 157 3.01 -5.06 9.99
CA TYR A 157 3.51 -4.13 11.00
C TYR A 157 2.41 -3.69 11.97
N HIS A 158 1.23 -3.36 11.47
CA HIS A 158 0.10 -2.98 12.32
C HIS A 158 -0.30 -4.09 13.27
N LEU A 159 -0.47 -5.31 12.76
CA LEU A 159 -0.85 -6.44 13.58
C LEU A 159 0.21 -6.82 14.63
N SER A 160 1.48 -6.48 14.37
CA SER A 160 2.60 -6.81 15.27
C SER A 160 2.89 -5.73 16.31
N VAL A 161 2.64 -4.45 16.00
CA VAL A 161 3.13 -3.31 16.79
C VAL A 161 2.01 -2.56 17.51
N PHE A 162 0.78 -2.57 16.96
CA PHE A 162 -0.36 -1.89 17.55
C PHE A 162 -1.15 -2.84 18.43
N SER A 163 -1.36 -2.47 19.70
CA SER A 163 -2.27 -3.16 20.62
C SER A 163 -3.72 -2.71 20.36
N ASN A 164 -4.68 -3.59 20.66
CA ASN A 164 -6.12 -3.29 20.56
C ASN A 164 -6.61 -2.92 19.14
N VAL A 165 -6.08 -3.60 18.12
CA VAL A 165 -6.60 -3.49 16.76
C VAL A 165 -8.02 -4.07 16.73
N PRO A 166 -9.05 -3.33 16.25
CA PRO A 166 -10.41 -3.81 16.14
C PRO A 166 -10.54 -5.06 15.27
N ARG A 167 -11.60 -5.82 15.48
CA ARG A 167 -11.80 -7.10 14.77
C ARG A 167 -12.00 -6.91 13.27
N ASP A 168 -12.68 -5.87 12.87
CA ASP A 168 -12.90 -5.49 11.46
C ASP A 168 -11.58 -5.13 10.77
N GLU A 169 -10.70 -4.40 11.44
CA GLU A 169 -9.34 -4.12 10.97
C GLU A 169 -8.49 -5.41 10.87
N TRP A 170 -8.59 -6.34 11.83
CA TRP A 170 -7.94 -7.64 11.74
C TRP A 170 -8.38 -8.40 10.48
N VAL A 171 -9.69 -8.49 10.24
CA VAL A 171 -10.25 -9.15 9.06
C VAL A 171 -9.78 -8.46 7.79
N HIS A 172 -9.81 -7.12 7.77
CA HIS A 172 -9.30 -6.32 6.65
C HIS A 172 -7.81 -6.63 6.36
N HIS A 173 -6.95 -6.61 7.39
CA HIS A 173 -5.52 -6.84 7.21
C HIS A 173 -5.20 -8.28 6.76
N ILE A 174 -5.88 -9.28 7.28
CA ILE A 174 -5.68 -10.67 6.87
C ILE A 174 -6.17 -10.86 5.43
N LEU A 175 -7.36 -10.36 5.10
CA LEU A 175 -7.96 -10.56 3.77
C LEU A 175 -7.18 -9.82 2.68
N PHE A 176 -6.85 -8.54 2.91
CA PHE A 176 -6.19 -7.73 1.90
C PHE A 176 -4.66 -7.86 1.95
N GLY A 177 -4.06 -7.96 3.13
CA GLY A 177 -2.62 -8.15 3.27
C GLY A 177 -2.17 -9.57 2.94
N GLY A 178 -2.80 -10.55 3.57
CA GLY A 178 -2.48 -11.97 3.34
C GLY A 178 -3.02 -12.49 2.02
N GLY A 179 -4.29 -12.21 1.69
CA GLY A 179 -4.93 -12.65 0.47
C GLY A 179 -4.39 -11.92 -0.76
N ILE A 180 -4.77 -10.65 -0.95
CA ILE A 180 -4.42 -9.89 -2.17
C ILE A 180 -2.93 -9.57 -2.22
N GLY A 181 -2.35 -9.10 -1.10
CA GLY A 181 -0.92 -8.78 -1.02
C GLY A 181 -0.04 -10.02 -1.18
N GLY A 182 -0.39 -11.14 -0.53
CA GLY A 182 0.32 -12.42 -0.66
C GLY A 182 0.27 -12.97 -2.09
N VAL A 183 -0.90 -12.95 -2.72
CA VAL A 183 -1.04 -13.33 -4.14
C VAL A 183 -0.20 -12.42 -5.04
N GLY A 184 -0.18 -11.11 -4.78
CA GLY A 184 0.63 -10.17 -5.54
C GLY A 184 2.14 -10.40 -5.41
N LEU A 185 2.62 -10.97 -4.29
CA LEU A 185 4.02 -11.32 -4.12
C LEU A 185 4.43 -12.56 -4.93
N VAL A 186 3.56 -13.57 -4.99
CA VAL A 186 3.87 -14.83 -5.68
C VAL A 186 3.51 -14.81 -7.17
N ASN A 187 2.53 -14.02 -7.54
CA ASN A 187 2.07 -13.82 -8.92
C ASN A 187 2.17 -12.34 -9.28
N PRO A 188 3.36 -11.85 -9.65
CA PRO A 188 3.49 -10.50 -10.15
C PRO A 188 2.63 -10.37 -11.41
N ALA A 189 1.54 -9.62 -11.28
CA ALA A 189 0.66 -9.32 -12.39
C ALA A 189 1.37 -8.39 -13.40
N SER A 190 0.67 -7.55 -14.05
CA SER A 190 1.22 -6.49 -14.90
C SER A 190 1.45 -5.20 -14.10
N PRO A 191 2.05 -4.16 -14.67
CA PRO A 191 2.07 -2.81 -14.11
C PRO A 191 0.70 -2.29 -13.65
N LEU A 192 -0.39 -2.86 -14.17
CA LEU A 192 -1.77 -2.60 -13.72
C LEU A 192 -1.99 -2.94 -12.24
N GLY A 193 -1.28 -3.93 -11.69
CA GLY A 193 -1.30 -4.22 -10.24
C GLY A 193 -0.82 -3.03 -9.40
N ASN A 194 0.22 -2.33 -9.85
CA ASN A 194 0.69 -1.12 -9.19
C ASN A 194 -0.22 0.10 -9.47
N ALA A 195 -0.85 0.17 -10.65
CA ALA A 195 -1.91 1.16 -10.89
C ALA A 195 -3.10 0.95 -9.93
N LEU A 196 -3.48 -0.31 -9.67
CA LEU A 196 -4.48 -0.65 -8.67
C LEU A 196 -4.04 -0.20 -7.27
N ALA A 197 -2.82 -0.53 -6.84
CA ALA A 197 -2.26 -0.10 -5.56
C ALA A 197 -2.23 1.43 -5.42
N PHE A 198 -1.89 2.15 -6.50
CA PHE A 198 -1.89 3.61 -6.54
C PHE A 198 -3.29 4.19 -6.23
N PHE A 199 -4.37 3.65 -6.82
CA PHE A 199 -5.72 4.18 -6.65
C PHE A 199 -6.48 3.59 -5.44
N ILE A 200 -6.14 2.40 -4.95
CA ILE A 200 -6.76 1.84 -3.74
C ILE A 200 -6.21 2.53 -2.49
N CYS A 201 -4.92 2.39 -2.26
CA CYS A 201 -4.26 2.81 -1.02
C CYS A 201 -3.24 3.94 -1.22
N GLY A 202 -2.58 4.04 -2.37
CA GLY A 202 -1.52 5.02 -2.60
C GLY A 202 -1.97 6.47 -2.41
N LEU A 203 -2.17 7.20 -3.50
CA LEU A 203 -2.46 8.63 -3.45
C LEU A 203 -3.76 8.97 -2.70
N PRO A 204 -4.93 8.38 -3.05
CA PRO A 204 -6.16 8.70 -2.33
C PRO A 204 -6.14 8.19 -0.88
N GLY A 205 -5.51 7.04 -0.60
CA GLY A 205 -5.37 6.55 0.77
C GLY A 205 -4.44 7.43 1.61
N GLY A 206 -3.33 7.92 1.04
CA GLY A 206 -2.44 8.85 1.72
C GLY A 206 -3.13 10.17 2.10
N ILE A 207 -3.93 10.73 1.19
CA ILE A 207 -4.73 11.93 1.46
C ILE A 207 -5.80 11.65 2.53
N ASP A 208 -6.53 10.55 2.43
CA ASP A 208 -7.59 10.14 3.33
C ASP A 208 -7.07 9.98 4.77
N TYR A 209 -6.06 9.12 4.97
CA TYR A 209 -5.45 8.94 6.28
C TYR A 209 -4.77 10.22 6.82
N GLY A 210 -4.22 11.06 5.94
CA GLY A 210 -3.71 12.37 6.32
C GLY A 210 -4.78 13.30 6.86
N MET A 211 -5.97 13.31 6.26
CA MET A 211 -7.11 14.06 6.77
C MET A 211 -7.62 13.49 8.10
N LEU A 212 -7.70 12.16 8.23
CA LEU A 212 -8.08 11.51 9.50
C LEU A 212 -7.08 11.82 10.62
N ALA A 213 -5.78 11.80 10.32
CA ALA A 213 -4.76 12.24 11.26
C ALA A 213 -4.95 13.72 11.65
N ALA A 214 -5.20 14.59 10.68
CA ALA A 214 -5.44 16.02 10.93
C ALA A 214 -6.67 16.25 11.82
N VAL A 215 -7.73 15.43 11.67
CA VAL A 215 -8.91 15.48 12.57
C VAL A 215 -8.50 15.10 13.99
N LYS A 216 -7.70 14.04 14.17
CA LYS A 216 -7.24 13.60 15.50
C LYS A 216 -6.29 14.61 16.18
N GLU A 217 -5.46 15.25 15.38
CA GLU A 217 -4.55 16.31 15.83
C GLU A 217 -5.27 17.67 16.06
N GLY A 218 -6.60 17.75 15.80
CA GLY A 218 -7.37 18.98 15.97
C GLY A 218 -7.14 20.05 14.91
N LEU A 219 -6.53 19.69 13.79
CA LEU A 219 -6.20 20.60 12.67
C LEU A 219 -7.32 20.70 11.63
N LEU A 220 -8.22 19.72 11.59
CA LEU A 220 -9.34 19.63 10.64
C LEU A 220 -10.60 19.21 11.37
N SER A 221 -11.76 19.78 11.01
CA SER A 221 -13.04 19.30 11.52
C SER A 221 -13.46 17.99 10.85
N SER A 222 -14.10 17.09 11.60
CA SER A 222 -14.60 15.80 11.07
C SER A 222 -15.64 15.99 9.94
N GLU A 223 -16.43 17.07 9.98
CA GLU A 223 -17.38 17.38 8.93
C GLU A 223 -16.67 17.75 7.62
N ARG A 224 -15.63 18.58 7.70
CA ARG A 224 -14.83 18.97 6.54
C ARG A 224 -14.05 17.80 5.97
N GLU A 225 -13.50 16.93 6.82
CA GLU A 225 -12.86 15.68 6.41
C GLU A 225 -13.82 14.84 5.58
N LYS A 226 -15.02 14.54 6.08
CA LYS A 226 -16.03 13.73 5.37
C LYS A 226 -16.42 14.33 4.03
N PHE A 227 -16.57 15.65 3.96
CA PHE A 227 -16.85 16.34 2.69
C PHE A 227 -15.71 16.16 1.69
N LEU A 228 -14.46 16.37 2.11
CA LEU A 228 -13.29 16.23 1.25
C LEU A 228 -13.07 14.78 0.83
N ASN A 229 -13.24 13.82 1.74
CA ASN A 229 -13.13 12.40 1.46
C ASN A 229 -14.19 11.93 0.45
N THR A 230 -15.43 12.43 0.54
CA THR A 230 -16.45 12.18 -0.47
C THR A 230 -16.00 12.65 -1.86
N LYS A 231 -15.42 13.85 -1.96
CA LYS A 231 -14.88 14.36 -3.23
C LYS A 231 -13.72 13.50 -3.74
N LEU A 232 -12.80 13.13 -2.86
CA LEU A 232 -11.66 12.26 -3.18
C LEU A 232 -12.13 10.90 -3.75
N ASN A 233 -13.12 10.29 -3.12
CA ASN A 233 -13.67 9.02 -3.56
C ASN A 233 -14.37 9.13 -4.92
N VAL A 234 -15.22 10.14 -5.11
CA VAL A 234 -16.01 10.33 -6.33
C VAL A 234 -15.13 10.72 -7.53
N TRP A 235 -14.14 11.59 -7.33
CA TRP A 235 -13.38 12.17 -8.44
C TRP A 235 -12.02 11.54 -8.70
N MET A 236 -11.49 10.76 -7.76
CA MET A 236 -10.19 10.14 -7.92
C MET A 236 -10.23 8.62 -7.74
N ARG A 237 -10.65 8.13 -6.55
CA ARG A 237 -10.57 6.70 -6.24
C ARG A 237 -11.48 5.86 -7.15
N ALA A 238 -12.77 6.17 -7.20
CA ALA A 238 -13.73 5.39 -7.99
C ALA A 238 -13.42 5.42 -9.50
N PRO A 239 -13.21 6.59 -10.16
CA PRO A 239 -12.84 6.61 -11.58
C PRO A 239 -11.52 5.89 -11.86
N GLY A 240 -10.50 6.12 -11.03
CA GLY A 240 -9.19 5.47 -11.18
C GLY A 240 -9.30 3.95 -11.11
N LEU A 241 -10.01 3.43 -10.11
CA LEU A 241 -10.24 1.99 -9.95
C LEU A 241 -11.04 1.40 -11.11
N THR A 242 -12.05 2.12 -11.61
CA THR A 242 -12.84 1.69 -12.77
C THR A 242 -11.98 1.61 -14.03
N MET A 243 -11.13 2.61 -14.28
CA MET A 243 -10.20 2.59 -15.42
C MET A 243 -9.20 1.44 -15.31
N VAL A 244 -8.62 1.21 -14.13
CA VAL A 244 -7.68 0.09 -13.92
C VAL A 244 -8.38 -1.25 -14.06
N ALA A 245 -9.57 -1.42 -13.49
CA ALA A 245 -10.35 -2.66 -13.62
C ALA A 245 -10.68 -2.97 -15.09
N TYR A 246 -11.06 -1.95 -15.86
CA TYR A 246 -11.29 -2.08 -17.29
C TYR A 246 -9.99 -2.45 -18.03
N ALA A 247 -8.88 -1.81 -17.74
CA ALA A 247 -7.60 -2.13 -18.35
C ALA A 247 -7.12 -3.56 -18.00
N ILE A 248 -7.33 -4.03 -16.76
CA ILE A 248 -7.07 -5.41 -16.36
C ILE A 248 -7.93 -6.39 -17.17
N TYR A 249 -9.24 -6.11 -17.31
CA TYR A 249 -10.14 -6.94 -18.10
C TYR A 249 -9.71 -7.03 -19.58
N ILE A 250 -9.36 -5.90 -20.20
CA ILE A 250 -8.89 -5.88 -21.59
C ILE A 250 -7.55 -6.61 -21.71
N SER A 251 -6.61 -6.38 -20.79
CA SER A 251 -5.32 -7.08 -20.77
C SER A 251 -5.51 -8.58 -20.65
N TRP A 252 -6.40 -9.03 -19.77
CA TRP A 252 -6.73 -10.46 -19.62
C TRP A 252 -7.34 -11.07 -20.89
N ARG A 253 -8.14 -10.29 -21.62
CA ARG A 253 -8.76 -10.74 -22.88
C ARG A 253 -7.78 -10.89 -24.04
N HIS A 254 -6.73 -10.03 -24.08
CA HIS A 254 -5.86 -9.91 -25.24
C HIS A 254 -4.42 -10.45 -25.01
N HIS A 255 -4.02 -10.66 -23.77
CA HIS A 255 -2.68 -11.17 -23.49
C HIS A 255 -2.78 -12.55 -22.85
N LYS A 256 -2.01 -13.51 -23.39
CA LYS A 256 -1.77 -14.76 -22.67
C LYS A 256 -1.03 -14.44 -21.37
N PRO A 257 -1.46 -14.96 -20.21
CA PRO A 257 -0.73 -14.76 -18.98
C PRO A 257 0.69 -15.33 -19.12
N ALA A 258 1.68 -14.63 -18.55
CA ALA A 258 3.04 -15.15 -18.47
C ALA A 258 2.99 -16.55 -17.85
N PRO A 259 3.75 -17.53 -18.38
CA PRO A 259 3.73 -18.89 -17.86
C PRO A 259 4.12 -18.86 -16.38
N LEU A 260 3.18 -19.24 -15.52
CA LEU A 260 3.38 -19.35 -14.09
C LEU A 260 4.36 -20.50 -13.82
N SER A 261 5.52 -20.20 -13.28
CA SER A 261 6.45 -21.22 -12.80
C SER A 261 6.21 -21.44 -11.31
N GLY A 262 5.71 -22.60 -10.91
CA GLY A 262 5.49 -22.95 -9.52
C GLY A 262 4.13 -23.61 -9.25
N PRO A 263 3.82 -23.98 -8.00
CA PRO A 263 2.60 -24.71 -7.63
C PRO A 263 1.29 -23.98 -7.97
N ALA A 264 1.34 -22.68 -8.30
CA ALA A 264 0.18 -21.92 -8.77
C ALA A 264 -0.23 -22.23 -10.23
N SER A 265 0.64 -22.87 -11.03
CA SER A 265 0.32 -23.25 -12.41
C SER A 265 -0.79 -24.32 -12.49
N THR A 266 -0.96 -25.11 -11.43
CA THR A 266 -2.00 -26.15 -11.35
C THR A 266 -3.39 -25.61 -11.03
N LEU A 267 -3.53 -24.41 -10.51
CA LEU A 267 -4.83 -23.83 -10.12
C LEU A 267 -5.54 -23.06 -11.26
N VAL A 268 -4.85 -22.76 -12.34
CA VAL A 268 -5.40 -21.97 -13.47
C VAL A 268 -5.74 -22.85 -14.69
N SER A 269 -5.32 -24.11 -14.69
CA SER A 269 -5.59 -25.07 -15.79
C SER A 269 -6.83 -25.96 -15.58
N THR A 270 -7.60 -25.72 -14.54
CA THR A 270 -8.95 -26.32 -14.32
C THR A 270 -10.03 -25.26 -14.40
#